data_a7cd921be846519ae6fa557e3ae7b84e
#
_entry.id   a7cd921be846519ae6fa557e3ae7b84e
#
_cell.length_a   1.000
_cell.length_b   1.000
_cell.length_c   1.000
_cell.angle_alpha   90.00
_cell.angle_beta   90.00
_cell.angle_gamma   90.00
#
_symmetry.space_group_name_H-M   'P 1'
#
loop_
_entity.id
_entity.type
_entity.pdbx_description
1 polymer ?
#
loop_
_entity_poly.entity_id
_entity_poly.type
_entity_poly.pdbx_seq_one_letter_code
_entity_poly.pdbx_strand_id
1 'polypeptide(L)'
;MKKIIKRIVSCVLFVAILLGLLQVSSLIFQPKSNDKAAGIHYPRANGIFSEPKDSIDTVFIGDSEVYHSFIPLNIWRDYGITSYDVSSPAQKLVYSMEFLKKTFEKQTPKIVFLETNAIFRKSYFEDEITYKAEQIFPVFRYHDRWKNLQLKDFSCLLYTSPSPRD
;
A
#
# COMPACT_ATOMS: atom_id res chain seq x y z
N MET A 1 -38.94 0.49 27.58
CA MET A 1 -38.61 0.96 26.20
C MET A 1 -37.64 2.14 26.19
N LYS A 2 -37.91 3.29 26.81
CA LYS A 2 -37.04 4.50 26.75
C LYS A 2 -35.56 4.25 27.18
N LYS A 3 -35.29 3.41 28.20
CA LYS A 3 -33.92 3.09 28.63
C LYS A 3 -33.14 2.24 27.62
N ILE A 4 -33.81 1.31 26.93
CA ILE A 4 -33.19 0.45 25.90
C ILE A 4 -32.86 1.29 24.70
N ILE A 5 -33.78 2.16 24.25
CA ILE A 5 -33.54 3.07 23.13
C ILE A 5 -32.34 3.99 23.41
N LYS A 6 -32.25 4.57 24.62
CA LYS A 6 -31.10 5.42 25.00
C LYS A 6 -29.76 4.64 24.92
N ARG A 7 -29.74 3.36 25.37
CA ARG A 7 -28.52 2.53 25.26
C ARG A 7 -28.13 2.26 23.82
N ILE A 8 -29.13 1.88 23.01
CA ILE A 8 -28.85 1.66 21.55
C ILE A 8 -28.32 2.93 20.89
N VAL A 9 -28.94 4.07 21.12
CA VAL A 9 -28.48 5.36 20.57
C VAL A 9 -27.06 5.70 21.06
N SER A 10 -26.75 5.48 22.35
CA SER A 10 -25.40 5.70 22.87
C SER A 10 -24.37 4.78 22.22
N CYS A 11 -24.70 3.50 22.00
CA CYS A 11 -23.79 2.56 21.33
C CYS A 11 -23.57 2.97 19.87
N VAL A 12 -24.61 3.34 19.15
CA VAL A 12 -24.49 3.80 17.75
C VAL A 12 -23.64 5.07 17.66
N LEU A 13 -23.89 6.04 18.56
CA LEU A 13 -23.11 7.27 18.61
C LEU A 13 -21.63 7.01 18.94
N PHE A 14 -21.35 6.12 19.89
CA PHE A 14 -19.99 5.72 20.24
C PHE A 14 -19.27 5.12 19.02
N VAL A 15 -19.91 4.17 18.33
CA VAL A 15 -19.34 3.52 17.14
C VAL A 15 -19.09 4.56 16.04
N ALA A 16 -20.04 5.48 15.80
CA ALA A 16 -19.88 6.53 14.80
C ALA A 16 -18.70 7.45 15.11
N ILE A 17 -18.55 7.87 16.38
CA ILE A 17 -17.42 8.69 16.82
C ILE A 17 -16.10 7.91 16.64
N LEU A 18 -16.08 6.64 17.05
CA LEU A 18 -14.88 5.80 16.90
C LEU A 18 -14.45 5.67 15.44
N LEU A 19 -15.39 5.38 14.54
CA LEU A 19 -15.10 5.28 13.11
C LEU A 19 -14.62 6.64 12.54
N GLY A 20 -15.22 7.74 12.99
CA GLY A 20 -14.76 9.08 12.62
C GLY A 20 -13.33 9.37 13.07
N LEU A 21 -12.98 9.02 14.31
CA LEU A 21 -11.62 9.18 14.83
C LEU A 21 -10.62 8.30 14.09
N LEU A 22 -10.98 7.05 13.77
CA LEU A 22 -10.13 6.16 12.97
C LEU A 22 -9.89 6.75 11.57
N GLN A 23 -10.91 7.32 10.94
CA GLN A 23 -10.78 7.93 9.62
C GLN A 23 -9.90 9.18 9.65
N VAL A 24 -10.10 10.07 10.62
CA VAL A 24 -9.25 11.26 10.79
C VAL A 24 -7.80 10.87 11.07
N SER A 25 -7.58 9.90 11.96
CA SER A 25 -6.24 9.37 12.22
C SER A 25 -5.61 8.79 10.96
N SER A 26 -6.36 8.04 10.16
CA SER A 26 -5.89 7.47 8.90
C SER A 26 -5.42 8.56 7.92
N LEU A 27 -6.14 9.65 7.80
CA LEU A 27 -5.74 10.80 6.96
C LEU A 27 -4.44 11.45 7.43
N ILE A 28 -4.19 11.52 8.75
CA ILE A 28 -2.97 12.09 9.31
C ILE A 28 -1.78 11.14 9.12
N PHE A 29 -1.98 9.86 9.44
CA PHE A 29 -0.90 8.88 9.44
C PHE A 29 -0.55 8.36 8.04
N GLN A 30 -1.48 8.43 7.08
CA GLN A 30 -1.20 7.99 5.71
C GLN A 30 -0.09 8.84 5.08
N PRO A 31 0.97 8.21 4.54
CA PRO A 31 2.03 8.93 3.85
C PRO A 31 1.51 9.72 2.66
N LYS A 32 2.02 10.95 2.49
CA LYS A 32 1.64 11.86 1.39
C LYS A 32 2.61 11.80 0.22
N SER A 33 3.78 11.21 0.43
CA SER A 33 4.81 11.02 -0.60
C SER A 33 5.46 9.65 -0.45
N ASN A 34 6.18 9.21 -1.49
CA ASN A 34 6.94 7.97 -1.47
C ASN A 34 8.34 8.12 -0.85
N ASP A 35 8.64 9.26 -0.25
CA ASP A 35 9.93 9.51 0.36
C ASP A 35 10.12 8.69 1.63
N LYS A 36 11.35 8.26 1.87
CA LYS A 36 11.74 7.60 3.12
C LYS A 36 11.43 8.47 4.35
N ALA A 37 11.59 9.79 4.24
CA ALA A 37 11.28 10.75 5.29
C ALA A 37 9.77 10.79 5.63
N ALA A 38 8.89 10.44 4.69
CA ALA A 38 7.46 10.31 4.91
C ALA A 38 7.06 9.00 5.60
N GLY A 39 8.03 8.14 5.94
CA GLY A 39 7.79 6.86 6.62
C GLY A 39 7.34 5.73 5.71
N ILE A 40 7.51 5.87 4.40
CA ILE A 40 7.36 4.74 3.48
C ILE A 40 8.66 3.98 3.41
N HIS A 41 8.62 2.73 3.83
CA HIS A 41 9.80 1.88 3.81
C HIS A 41 10.06 1.22 2.44
N TYR A 42 9.13 1.34 1.49
CA TYR A 42 9.16 0.60 0.22
C TYR A 42 8.82 1.46 -1.01
N PRO A 43 9.59 2.53 -1.29
CA PRO A 43 9.35 3.36 -2.46
C PRO A 43 9.54 2.57 -3.78
N ARG A 44 10.31 1.50 -3.74
CA ARG A 44 10.56 0.63 -4.90
C ARG A 44 9.28 0.02 -5.45
N ALA A 45 8.48 -0.65 -4.62
CA ALA A 45 7.25 -1.28 -5.07
C ALA A 45 6.24 -0.26 -5.62
N ASN A 46 6.13 0.90 -4.97
CA ASN A 46 5.21 1.97 -5.35
C ASN A 46 5.70 2.77 -6.57
N GLY A 47 6.99 2.74 -6.87
CA GLY A 47 7.57 3.51 -7.98
C GLY A 47 6.99 3.14 -9.35
N ILE A 48 6.51 1.91 -9.52
CA ILE A 48 5.86 1.48 -10.77
C ILE A 48 4.67 2.37 -11.17
N PHE A 49 3.99 2.97 -10.20
CA PHE A 49 2.88 3.87 -10.46
C PHE A 49 3.32 5.23 -11.00
N SER A 50 4.61 5.57 -10.89
CA SER A 50 5.22 6.78 -11.46
C SER A 50 5.77 6.55 -12.86
N GLU A 51 5.98 5.29 -13.28
CA GLU A 51 6.46 4.96 -14.61
C GLU A 51 5.47 5.42 -15.70
N PRO A 52 5.94 5.77 -16.90
CA PRO A 52 5.07 6.09 -18.03
C PRO A 52 4.10 4.93 -18.32
N LYS A 53 2.91 5.26 -18.83
CA LYS A 53 1.91 4.25 -19.18
C LYS A 53 2.46 3.28 -20.23
N ASP A 54 2.21 1.98 -20.05
CA ASP A 54 2.57 0.90 -20.98
C ASP A 54 4.06 0.86 -21.34
N SER A 55 4.94 1.26 -20.41
CA SER A 55 6.39 1.32 -20.61
C SER A 55 7.15 0.10 -20.08
N ILE A 56 6.48 -0.81 -19.37
CA ILE A 56 7.09 -1.96 -18.71
C ILE A 56 6.68 -3.26 -19.40
N ASP A 57 7.64 -3.97 -19.97
CA ASP A 57 7.44 -5.27 -20.64
C ASP A 57 7.32 -6.43 -19.64
N THR A 58 8.06 -6.35 -18.52
CA THR A 58 8.15 -7.44 -17.55
C THR A 58 8.03 -6.91 -16.12
N VAL A 59 7.20 -7.56 -15.32
CA VAL A 59 7.06 -7.24 -13.89
C VAL A 59 7.51 -8.42 -13.05
N PHE A 60 8.43 -8.18 -12.13
CA PHE A 60 8.79 -9.12 -11.06
C PHE A 60 8.07 -8.69 -9.79
N ILE A 61 7.33 -9.61 -9.16
CA ILE A 61 6.53 -9.29 -7.98
C ILE A 61 6.73 -10.31 -6.88
N GLY A 62 6.98 -9.84 -5.67
CA GLY A 62 7.23 -10.70 -4.51
C GLY A 62 7.91 -9.98 -3.37
N ASP A 63 8.70 -10.72 -2.61
CA ASP A 63 9.38 -10.18 -1.44
C ASP A 63 10.85 -9.77 -1.71
N SER A 64 11.67 -9.81 -0.67
CA SER A 64 13.09 -9.45 -0.75
C SER A 64 13.91 -10.33 -1.71
N GLU A 65 13.48 -11.56 -1.97
CA GLU A 65 14.17 -12.46 -2.89
C GLU A 65 14.10 -11.91 -4.33
N VAL A 66 12.99 -11.25 -4.71
CA VAL A 66 12.82 -10.63 -6.01
C VAL A 66 13.88 -9.56 -6.27
N TYR A 67 13.97 -8.55 -5.40
CA TYR A 67 14.89 -7.44 -5.65
C TYR A 67 16.37 -7.78 -5.36
N HIS A 68 16.65 -8.93 -4.75
CA HIS A 68 18.01 -9.46 -4.66
C HIS A 68 18.39 -10.30 -5.88
N SER A 69 17.42 -10.91 -6.56
CA SER A 69 17.67 -11.82 -7.68
C SER A 69 17.61 -11.11 -9.04
N PHE A 70 16.76 -10.10 -9.18
CA PHE A 70 16.55 -9.42 -10.46
C PHE A 70 17.03 -7.98 -10.37
N ILE A 71 17.78 -7.55 -11.39
CA ILE A 71 18.28 -6.18 -11.53
C ILE A 71 17.75 -5.62 -12.87
N PRO A 72 16.65 -4.83 -12.84
CA PRO A 72 16.01 -4.30 -14.06
C PRO A 72 16.97 -3.62 -15.03
N LEU A 73 17.92 -2.83 -14.52
CA LEU A 73 18.92 -2.15 -15.36
C LEU A 73 19.84 -3.11 -16.10
N ASN A 74 20.21 -4.24 -15.51
CA ASN A 74 21.02 -5.25 -16.18
C ASN A 74 20.21 -5.96 -17.27
N ILE A 75 18.96 -6.28 -16.99
CA ILE A 75 18.03 -6.91 -17.93
C ILE A 75 17.85 -5.99 -19.16
N TRP A 76 17.65 -4.70 -18.92
CA TRP A 76 17.55 -3.73 -20.01
C TRP A 76 18.85 -3.60 -20.81
N ARG A 77 20.00 -3.49 -20.13
CA ARG A 77 21.30 -3.38 -20.80
C ARG A 77 21.62 -4.58 -21.67
N ASP A 78 21.34 -5.79 -21.18
CA ASP A 78 21.79 -7.04 -21.81
C ASP A 78 20.78 -7.56 -22.85
N TYR A 79 19.48 -7.25 -22.67
CA TYR A 79 18.40 -7.81 -23.50
C TYR A 79 17.46 -6.75 -24.10
N GLY A 80 17.57 -5.48 -23.71
CA GLY A 80 16.68 -4.43 -24.18
C GLY A 80 15.23 -4.53 -23.63
N ILE A 81 15.01 -5.37 -22.60
CA ILE A 81 13.69 -5.60 -22.01
C ILE A 81 13.49 -4.63 -20.87
N THR A 82 12.42 -3.84 -20.93
CA THR A 82 12.02 -2.97 -19.83
C THR A 82 11.34 -3.81 -18.74
N SER A 83 11.86 -3.73 -17.52
CA SER A 83 11.34 -4.50 -16.41
C SER A 83 11.25 -3.68 -15.12
N TYR A 84 10.41 -4.12 -14.19
CA TYR A 84 10.22 -3.46 -12.90
C TYR A 84 10.05 -4.45 -11.75
N ASP A 85 10.65 -4.13 -10.58
CA ASP A 85 10.54 -4.92 -9.35
C ASP A 85 9.48 -4.33 -8.43
N VAL A 86 8.33 -4.96 -8.39
CA VAL A 86 7.23 -4.62 -7.48
C VAL A 86 7.37 -5.46 -6.22
N SER A 87 8.36 -5.13 -5.41
CA SER A 87 8.75 -5.97 -4.29
C SER A 87 9.06 -5.17 -3.02
N SER A 88 8.82 -5.80 -1.87
CA SER A 88 9.12 -5.24 -0.55
C SER A 88 9.54 -6.34 0.44
N PRO A 89 10.32 -6.03 1.49
CA PRO A 89 10.70 -7.03 2.48
C PRO A 89 9.51 -7.77 3.07
N ALA A 90 9.57 -9.11 3.08
CA ALA A 90 8.51 -9.99 3.58
C ALA A 90 7.12 -9.69 3.00
N GLN A 91 7.07 -9.29 1.73
CA GLN A 91 5.80 -8.98 1.05
C GLN A 91 4.89 -10.20 1.06
N LYS A 92 3.69 -10.03 1.57
CA LYS A 92 2.69 -11.09 1.61
C LYS A 92 1.99 -11.22 0.27
N LEU A 93 1.51 -12.43 -0.06
CA LEU A 93 0.83 -12.71 -1.33
C LEU A 93 -0.35 -11.77 -1.58
N VAL A 94 -1.13 -11.43 -0.55
CA VAL A 94 -2.27 -10.51 -0.66
C VAL A 94 -1.85 -9.14 -1.16
N TYR A 95 -0.70 -8.62 -0.69
CA TYR A 95 -0.16 -7.35 -1.17
C TYR A 95 0.39 -7.46 -2.60
N SER A 96 1.04 -8.57 -2.93
CA SER A 96 1.48 -8.84 -4.31
C SER A 96 0.30 -8.84 -5.29
N MET A 97 -0.81 -9.46 -4.93
CA MET A 97 -2.02 -9.47 -5.76
C MET A 97 -2.63 -8.08 -5.94
N GLU A 98 -2.66 -7.26 -4.89
CA GLU A 98 -3.17 -5.89 -4.99
C GLU A 98 -2.24 -4.96 -5.77
N PHE A 99 -0.93 -5.09 -5.59
CA PHE A 99 0.04 -4.39 -6.43
C PHE A 99 -0.13 -4.76 -7.90
N LEU A 100 -0.33 -6.05 -8.19
CA LEU A 100 -0.52 -6.51 -9.55
C LEU A 100 -1.79 -5.94 -10.18
N LYS A 101 -2.91 -5.94 -9.47
CA LYS A 101 -4.16 -5.31 -9.95
C LYS A 101 -3.95 -3.84 -10.30
N LYS A 102 -3.34 -3.07 -9.39
CA LYS A 102 -3.05 -1.65 -9.61
C LYS A 102 -2.03 -1.43 -10.73
N THR A 103 -1.06 -2.34 -10.88
CA THR A 103 -0.11 -2.29 -11.98
C THR A 103 -0.82 -2.39 -13.32
N PHE A 104 -1.79 -3.30 -13.45
CA PHE A 104 -2.57 -3.47 -14.68
C PHE A 104 -3.51 -2.28 -15.01
N GLU A 105 -3.77 -1.40 -14.06
CA GLU A 105 -4.51 -0.16 -14.35
C GLU A 105 -3.68 0.83 -15.21
N LYS A 106 -2.35 0.71 -15.17
CA LYS A 106 -1.44 1.64 -15.86
C LYS A 106 -0.47 0.98 -16.83
N GLN A 107 -0.14 -0.28 -16.63
CA GLN A 107 0.84 -1.05 -17.39
C GLN A 107 0.19 -2.28 -18.00
N THR A 108 0.66 -2.68 -19.18
CA THR A 108 0.27 -3.93 -19.87
C THR A 108 1.51 -4.82 -20.08
N PRO A 109 2.10 -5.35 -18.98
CA PRO A 109 3.30 -6.15 -19.11
C PRO A 109 3.02 -7.45 -19.87
N LYS A 110 3.97 -7.85 -20.72
CA LYS A 110 3.91 -9.10 -21.49
C LYS A 110 4.12 -10.32 -20.60
N ILE A 111 4.93 -10.14 -19.54
CA ILE A 111 5.29 -11.22 -18.61
C ILE A 111 5.22 -10.70 -17.17
N VAL A 112 4.67 -11.53 -16.30
CA VAL A 112 4.70 -11.31 -14.84
C VAL A 112 5.33 -12.52 -14.18
N PHE A 113 6.40 -12.29 -13.41
CA PHE A 113 7.01 -13.29 -12.56
C PHE A 113 6.53 -13.09 -11.12
N LEU A 114 5.79 -14.05 -10.61
CA LEU A 114 5.34 -14.07 -9.22
C LEU A 114 6.27 -14.95 -8.39
N GLU A 115 6.89 -14.36 -7.38
CA GLU A 115 7.62 -15.10 -6.36
C GLU A 115 6.62 -15.92 -5.52
N THR A 116 6.88 -17.19 -5.34
CA THR A 116 5.94 -18.14 -4.74
C THR A 116 6.22 -18.46 -3.27
N ASN A 117 7.34 -18.05 -2.72
CA ASN A 117 7.71 -18.32 -1.33
C ASN A 117 6.68 -17.73 -0.33
N ALA A 118 6.06 -16.60 -0.68
CA ALA A 118 5.00 -15.99 0.09
C ALA A 118 3.76 -16.89 0.27
N ILE A 119 3.53 -17.86 -0.62
CA ILE A 119 2.42 -18.83 -0.54
C ILE A 119 2.57 -19.74 0.70
N PHE A 120 3.80 -20.05 1.05
CA PHE A 120 4.11 -20.93 2.19
C PHE A 120 4.18 -20.19 3.53
N ARG A 121 4.05 -18.85 3.52
CA ARG A 121 4.00 -18.02 4.73
C ARG A 121 2.57 -17.81 5.14
N LYS A 122 2.14 -18.21 6.30
CA LYS A 122 0.85 -17.95 6.99
C LYS A 122 -0.45 -17.93 6.18
N SER A 123 -1.54 -18.14 6.87
CA SER A 123 -2.90 -18.16 6.38
C SER A 123 -3.25 -16.94 5.51
N TYR A 124 -3.60 -17.20 4.26
CA TYR A 124 -4.09 -16.22 3.29
C TYR A 124 -5.31 -15.45 3.82
N PHE A 125 -6.16 -16.10 4.59
CA PHE A 125 -7.39 -15.51 5.10
C PHE A 125 -7.14 -14.40 6.14
N GLU A 126 -6.20 -14.62 7.09
CA GLU A 126 -5.82 -13.58 8.06
C GLU A 126 -5.19 -12.38 7.36
N ASP A 127 -4.37 -12.63 6.34
CA ASP A 127 -3.73 -11.58 5.56
C ASP A 127 -4.74 -10.75 4.76
N GLU A 128 -5.78 -11.38 4.22
CA GLU A 128 -6.84 -10.68 3.47
C GLU A 128 -7.68 -9.78 4.38
N ILE A 129 -8.04 -10.25 5.58
CA ILE A 129 -8.79 -9.44 6.55
C ILE A 129 -7.95 -8.25 7.01
N THR A 130 -6.70 -8.49 7.38
CA THR A 130 -5.77 -7.43 7.79
C THR A 130 -5.60 -6.41 6.68
N TYR A 131 -5.39 -6.87 5.44
CA TYR A 131 -5.28 -5.99 4.29
C TYR A 131 -6.52 -5.13 4.09
N LYS A 132 -7.72 -5.71 4.14
CA LYS A 132 -8.98 -4.96 4.01
C LYS A 132 -9.16 -3.92 5.12
N ALA A 133 -8.82 -4.29 6.36
CA ALA A 133 -8.86 -3.36 7.49
C ALA A 133 -7.90 -2.18 7.29
N GLU A 134 -6.68 -2.44 6.80
CA GLU A 134 -5.68 -1.41 6.48
C GLU A 134 -6.09 -0.52 5.30
N GLN A 135 -6.86 -1.04 4.34
CA GLN A 135 -7.42 -0.24 3.24
C GLN A 135 -8.52 0.70 3.71
N ILE A 136 -9.38 0.24 4.62
CA ILE A 136 -10.47 1.06 5.17
C ILE A 136 -9.91 2.10 6.14
N PHE A 137 -8.98 1.68 6.99
CA PHE A 137 -8.33 2.53 7.99
C PHE A 137 -6.79 2.44 7.89
N PRO A 138 -6.17 3.22 7.02
CA PRO A 138 -4.71 3.24 6.84
C PRO A 138 -3.91 3.42 8.12
N VAL A 139 -4.47 3.99 9.17
CA VAL A 139 -3.80 4.11 10.48
C VAL A 139 -3.34 2.76 11.02
N PHE A 140 -4.01 1.66 10.73
CA PHE A 140 -3.58 0.33 11.18
C PHE A 140 -2.24 -0.09 10.57
N ARG A 141 -1.96 0.33 9.36
CA ARG A 141 -0.69 0.08 8.69
C ARG A 141 0.40 1.07 9.08
N TYR A 142 0.03 2.33 9.25
CA TYR A 142 0.97 3.43 9.42
C TYR A 142 1.02 3.99 10.85
N HIS A 143 0.50 3.25 11.83
CA HIS A 143 0.41 3.70 13.22
C HIS A 143 1.77 4.05 13.85
N ASP A 144 2.86 3.43 13.39
CA ASP A 144 4.22 3.70 13.85
C ASP A 144 4.81 5.01 13.30
N ARG A 145 4.17 5.64 12.31
CA ARG A 145 4.57 6.95 11.77
C ARG A 145 4.51 8.08 12.78
N TRP A 146 3.87 7.90 13.93
CA TRP A 146 3.82 8.95 14.96
C TRP A 146 5.20 9.52 15.30
N LYS A 147 6.29 8.73 15.14
CA LYS A 147 7.67 9.15 15.36
C LYS A 147 8.20 10.14 14.31
N ASN A 148 7.58 10.15 13.12
CA ASN A 148 8.02 10.91 11.96
C ASN A 148 6.98 11.92 11.48
N LEU A 149 5.90 12.14 12.26
CA LEU A 149 4.88 13.12 11.91
C LEU A 149 5.44 14.54 11.94
N GLN A 150 5.10 15.31 10.91
CA GLN A 150 5.46 16.72 10.78
C GLN A 150 4.19 17.57 10.79
N LEU A 151 4.34 18.88 11.09
CA LEU A 151 3.20 19.80 11.11
C LEU A 151 2.41 19.82 9.79
N LYS A 152 3.08 19.62 8.66
CA LYS A 152 2.43 19.50 7.34
C LYS A 152 1.48 18.30 7.22
N ASP A 153 1.68 17.22 8.00
CA ASP A 153 0.80 16.06 7.97
C ASP A 153 -0.57 16.38 8.59
N PHE A 154 -0.63 17.34 9.51
CA PHE A 154 -1.87 17.82 10.14
C PHE A 154 -2.62 18.84 9.27
N SER A 155 -1.92 19.64 8.47
CA SER A 155 -2.54 20.61 7.56
C SER A 155 -3.31 19.95 6.42
N CYS A 156 -3.05 18.69 6.14
CA CYS A 156 -3.64 17.91 5.06
C CYS A 156 -5.06 17.37 5.34
N LEU A 157 -5.70 17.77 6.43
CA LEU A 157 -7.15 17.55 6.60
C LEU A 157 -7.98 18.28 5.53
N LEU A 158 -7.36 19.22 4.81
CA LEU A 158 -7.99 20.02 3.75
C LEU A 158 -7.55 19.60 2.33
N TYR A 159 -6.64 18.63 2.17
CA TYR A 159 -6.11 18.24 0.86
C TYR A 159 -6.43 16.78 0.56
N THR A 160 -7.45 16.59 -0.25
CA THR A 160 -7.83 15.29 -0.81
C THR A 160 -6.88 14.92 -1.93
N SER A 161 -6.24 13.77 -1.79
CA SER A 161 -5.48 13.01 -2.80
C SER A 161 -4.18 13.66 -3.30
N PRO A 162 -3.04 12.97 -3.22
CA PRO A 162 -1.85 13.39 -3.95
C PRO A 162 -2.14 13.29 -5.44
N SER A 163 -1.99 14.41 -6.15
CA SER A 163 -1.85 14.39 -7.60
C SER A 163 -0.65 13.50 -7.97
N PRO A 164 -0.74 12.63 -8.96
CA PRO A 164 0.41 11.87 -9.45
C PRO A 164 1.29 12.73 -10.35
N ARG A 165 1.62 13.92 -9.91
CA ARG A 165 2.51 14.83 -10.62
C ARG A 165 3.32 15.61 -9.61
N ASP A 166 4.54 15.30 -9.57
CA ASP A 166 5.81 16.03 -9.48
C ASP A 166 6.90 15.06 -9.03
#